data_1c778bb0f4832053d57302ae8714612e
#
_entry.id   1c778bb0f4832053d57302ae8714612e
#
_cell.length_a   1.000
_cell.length_b   1.000
_cell.length_c   1.000
_cell.angle_alpha   90.00
_cell.angle_beta   90.00
_cell.angle_gamma   90.00
#
_symmetry.space_group_name_H-M   'P 1'
#
loop_
_entity.id
_entity.type
_entity.pdbx_description
1 polymer ?
#
loop_
_entity_poly.entity_id
_entity_poly.type
_entity_poly.pdbx_seq_one_letter_code
_entity_poly.pdbx_strand_id
1 'polypeptide(L)'
;MAINSNVNEFLQRIRQGVKPNMFVVNFEFPGTLAKGGTDVDLTNILCKSAALPASNLGVIEVPFRGRTVKIAGDRTFDTWTATFVNDEDMRIRAFMEEWMGEINSHAGNKSALFTPETSGQGYMAHLLVKQLEKDATDNGSVVREYKLWHCFPTNISQIDLAYDSNDQVSEFTVEFQLSYWTADAGPAAETSPPSICLLYTSPSPRDVTLSRM
;
A
#
# COMPACT_ATOMS: atom_id res chain seq x y z
N MET A 1 -27.72 -17.45 26.77
CA MET A 1 -26.77 -18.37 26.15
C MET A 1 -25.46 -18.28 26.92
N ALA A 2 -25.16 -19.24 27.81
CA ALA A 2 -23.93 -19.22 28.59
C ALA A 2 -22.74 -19.49 27.66
N ILE A 3 -21.82 -18.55 27.56
CA ILE A 3 -20.58 -18.74 26.85
C ILE A 3 -19.72 -19.61 27.78
N ASN A 4 -19.75 -20.93 27.58
CA ASN A 4 -18.79 -21.83 28.19
C ASN A 4 -17.44 -21.60 27.49
N SER A 5 -16.68 -20.64 27.97
CA SER A 5 -15.31 -20.40 27.53
C SER A 5 -14.40 -21.49 28.11
N ASN A 6 -14.47 -22.67 27.55
CA ASN A 6 -13.56 -23.76 27.88
C ASN A 6 -12.25 -23.55 27.12
N VAL A 7 -11.10 -23.71 27.76
CA VAL A 7 -9.78 -23.63 27.17
C VAL A 7 -9.67 -24.50 25.89
N ASN A 8 -10.30 -25.66 25.89
CA ASN A 8 -10.32 -26.55 24.74
C ASN A 8 -11.07 -25.95 23.52
N GLU A 9 -12.18 -25.23 23.75
CA GLU A 9 -12.90 -24.54 22.69
C GLU A 9 -12.08 -23.38 22.12
N PHE A 10 -11.38 -22.65 22.99
CA PHE A 10 -10.44 -21.61 22.56
C PHE A 10 -9.32 -22.18 21.69
N LEU A 11 -8.67 -23.29 22.11
CA LEU A 11 -7.60 -23.94 21.37
C LEU A 11 -8.10 -24.48 20.01
N GLN A 12 -9.31 -25.03 19.95
CA GLN A 12 -9.92 -25.48 18.70
C GLN A 12 -10.21 -24.34 17.72
N ARG A 13 -10.62 -23.17 18.23
CA ARG A 13 -10.94 -21.99 17.41
C ARG A 13 -9.69 -21.26 16.96
N ILE A 14 -8.71 -21.06 17.83
CA ILE A 14 -7.48 -20.35 17.48
C ILE A 14 -6.57 -21.20 16.59
N ARG A 15 -6.71 -22.54 16.66
CA ARG A 15 -5.82 -23.47 15.96
C ARG A 15 -4.34 -23.12 16.22
N GLN A 16 -3.57 -22.85 15.18
CA GLN A 16 -2.18 -22.37 15.31
C GLN A 16 -2.04 -20.85 15.35
N GLY A 17 -3.13 -20.10 15.09
CA GLY A 17 -3.13 -18.65 14.91
C GLY A 17 -2.32 -18.22 13.67
N VAL A 18 -2.53 -17.01 13.24
CA VAL A 18 -1.75 -16.40 12.15
C VAL A 18 -0.47 -15.83 12.73
N LYS A 19 0.67 -16.19 12.15
CA LYS A 19 1.98 -15.73 12.63
C LYS A 19 2.43 -14.48 11.86
N PRO A 20 2.85 -13.42 12.54
CA PRO A 20 3.24 -12.17 11.88
C PRO A 20 4.53 -12.28 11.06
N ASN A 21 5.35 -13.31 11.27
CA ASN A 21 6.57 -13.53 10.51
C ASN A 21 6.36 -14.30 9.18
N MET A 22 5.11 -14.73 8.91
CA MET A 22 4.77 -15.45 7.68
C MET A 22 4.04 -14.49 6.73
N PHE A 23 4.81 -13.71 5.99
CA PHE A 23 4.28 -12.76 5.01
C PHE A 23 5.19 -12.68 3.78
N VAL A 24 4.61 -12.25 2.67
CA VAL A 24 5.32 -11.90 1.44
C VAL A 24 4.77 -10.57 0.94
N VAL A 25 5.66 -9.72 0.48
CA VAL A 25 5.30 -8.45 -0.17
C VAL A 25 5.74 -8.54 -1.62
N ASN A 26 4.82 -8.31 -2.55
CA ASN A 26 5.12 -8.25 -3.97
C ASN A 26 4.94 -6.81 -4.45
N PHE A 27 5.93 -6.30 -5.15
CA PHE A 27 5.93 -4.97 -5.74
C PHE A 27 5.66 -5.07 -7.24
N GLU A 28 4.61 -4.44 -7.72
CA GLU A 28 4.33 -4.28 -9.15
C GLU A 28 4.74 -2.87 -9.56
N PHE A 29 6.02 -2.69 -9.90
CA PHE A 29 6.59 -1.40 -10.26
C PHE A 29 6.11 -0.90 -11.63
N PRO A 30 6.14 0.43 -11.86
CA PRO A 30 5.89 1.00 -13.18
C PRO A 30 6.86 0.43 -14.23
N GLY A 31 6.33 0.10 -15.41
CA GLY A 31 7.12 -0.56 -16.48
C GLY A 31 8.32 0.25 -16.98
N THR A 32 8.32 1.57 -16.79
CA THR A 32 9.44 2.46 -17.12
C THR A 32 10.65 2.27 -16.21
N LEU A 33 10.43 1.89 -14.97
CA LEU A 33 11.46 1.67 -13.96
C LEU A 33 11.91 0.21 -13.90
N ALA A 34 11.06 -0.71 -14.32
CA ALA A 34 11.34 -2.15 -14.32
C ALA A 34 12.35 -2.54 -15.42
N LYS A 35 13.56 -1.99 -15.37
CA LYS A 35 14.65 -2.29 -16.34
C LYS A 35 15.21 -3.72 -16.23
N GLY A 36 14.74 -4.52 -15.26
CA GLY A 36 15.14 -5.91 -15.13
C GLY A 36 14.35 -6.60 -14.02
N GLY A 37 13.70 -7.72 -14.33
CA GLY A 37 12.91 -8.50 -13.37
C GLY A 37 13.64 -8.90 -12.08
N THR A 38 14.96 -8.84 -12.08
CA THR A 38 15.84 -9.18 -10.94
C THR A 38 15.66 -8.23 -9.76
N ASP A 39 15.41 -6.94 -10.00
CA ASP A 39 15.30 -5.96 -8.92
C ASP A 39 13.96 -6.06 -8.17
N VAL A 40 12.92 -6.49 -8.87
CA VAL A 40 11.60 -6.77 -8.27
C VAL A 40 11.68 -7.96 -7.33
N ASP A 41 12.31 -9.05 -7.76
CA ASP A 41 12.46 -10.26 -6.94
C ASP A 41 13.30 -9.98 -5.68
N LEU A 42 14.38 -9.20 -5.82
CA LEU A 42 15.20 -8.78 -4.68
C LEU A 42 14.41 -7.95 -3.67
N THR A 43 13.59 -7.01 -4.13
CA THR A 43 12.75 -6.18 -3.26
C THR A 43 11.79 -7.04 -2.44
N ASN A 44 11.22 -8.07 -3.06
CA ASN A 44 10.32 -9.00 -2.40
C ASN A 44 11.03 -9.83 -1.30
N ILE A 45 12.25 -10.29 -1.58
CA ILE A 45 13.02 -11.15 -0.66
C ILE A 45 13.62 -10.35 0.49
N LEU A 46 14.12 -9.13 0.24
CA LEU A 46 14.84 -8.34 1.23
C LEU A 46 13.91 -7.42 2.06
N CYS A 47 12.60 -7.54 1.91
CA CYS A 47 11.65 -6.87 2.78
C CYS A 47 11.63 -7.54 4.16
N LYS A 48 12.26 -6.90 5.15
CA LYS A 48 12.35 -7.40 6.53
C LYS A 48 11.05 -7.28 7.29
N SER A 49 10.37 -6.15 7.15
CA SER A 49 9.11 -5.91 7.83
C SER A 49 8.17 -5.05 6.99
N ALA A 50 6.90 -5.35 7.09
CA ALA A 50 5.83 -4.60 6.46
C ALA A 50 4.62 -4.54 7.39
N ALA A 51 3.94 -3.42 7.43
CA ALA A 51 2.70 -3.29 8.17
C ALA A 51 1.51 -3.74 7.31
N LEU A 52 0.46 -4.25 7.94
CA LEU A 52 -0.82 -4.37 7.25
C LEU A 52 -1.44 -2.97 7.12
N PRO A 53 -2.08 -2.66 5.98
CA PRO A 53 -2.58 -1.32 5.74
C PRO A 53 -3.70 -0.94 6.72
N ALA A 54 -3.63 0.27 7.27
CA ALA A 54 -4.65 0.85 8.11
C ALA A 54 -5.67 1.66 7.29
N SER A 55 -6.85 1.83 7.81
CA SER A 55 -7.84 2.77 7.27
C SER A 55 -8.61 3.44 8.39
N ASN A 56 -8.84 4.72 8.27
CA ASN A 56 -9.55 5.53 9.23
C ASN A 56 -10.89 5.97 8.65
N LEU A 57 -11.93 5.92 9.47
CA LEU A 57 -13.24 6.45 9.11
C LEU A 57 -13.51 7.68 9.97
N GLY A 58 -13.69 8.83 9.34
CA GLY A 58 -14.02 10.08 10.00
C GLY A 58 -15.36 10.00 10.74
N VAL A 59 -15.54 10.85 11.73
CA VAL A 59 -16.78 10.97 12.49
C VAL A 59 -17.31 12.40 12.37
N ILE A 60 -18.54 12.53 11.89
CA ILE A 60 -19.25 13.80 11.83
C ILE A 60 -20.11 13.91 13.08
N GLU A 61 -19.89 14.96 13.85
CA GLU A 61 -20.66 15.22 15.08
C GLU A 61 -21.76 16.25 14.80
N VAL A 62 -23.01 15.82 14.96
CA VAL A 62 -24.19 16.68 14.78
C VAL A 62 -24.83 16.97 16.13
N PRO A 63 -24.83 18.21 16.61
CA PRO A 63 -25.49 18.56 17.87
C PRO A 63 -27.01 18.54 17.72
N PHE A 64 -27.70 17.85 18.64
CA PHE A 64 -29.14 17.80 18.69
C PHE A 64 -29.66 17.89 20.14
N ARG A 65 -30.35 18.94 20.49
CA ARG A 65 -31.01 19.16 21.78
C ARG A 65 -30.16 18.80 22.99
N GLY A 66 -28.90 19.29 23.06
CA GLY A 66 -27.99 19.05 24.18
C GLY A 66 -27.26 17.68 24.14
N ARG A 67 -27.41 16.92 23.05
CA ARG A 67 -26.63 15.69 22.74
C ARG A 67 -25.95 15.79 21.41
N THR A 68 -24.84 15.12 21.27
CA THR A 68 -24.14 14.99 19.98
C THR A 68 -24.44 13.62 19.39
N VAL A 69 -24.97 13.60 18.18
CA VAL A 69 -25.16 12.38 17.38
C VAL A 69 -23.93 12.22 16.46
N LYS A 70 -23.34 11.04 16.48
CA LYS A 70 -22.17 10.72 15.64
C LYS A 70 -22.62 9.98 14.40
N ILE A 71 -22.21 10.50 13.25
CA ILE A 71 -22.48 9.92 11.93
C ILE A 71 -21.14 9.57 11.28
N ALA A 72 -21.09 8.50 10.49
CA ALA A 72 -19.90 8.13 9.74
C ALA A 72 -19.55 9.22 8.70
N GLY A 73 -18.30 9.63 8.70
CA GLY A 73 -17.74 10.59 7.75
C GLY A 73 -16.89 9.93 6.67
N ASP A 74 -15.95 10.67 6.11
CA ASP A 74 -15.10 10.23 5.02
C ASP A 74 -14.03 9.23 5.49
N ARG A 75 -13.63 8.35 4.57
CA ARG A 75 -12.56 7.38 4.80
C ARG A 75 -11.23 7.97 4.36
N THR A 76 -10.22 7.83 5.20
CA THR A 76 -8.83 8.19 4.92
C THR A 76 -7.92 6.98 5.09
N PHE A 77 -6.83 6.97 4.33
CA PHE A 77 -5.83 5.91 4.38
C PHE A 77 -4.50 6.51 4.79
N ASP A 78 -3.87 5.88 5.77
CA ASP A 78 -2.56 6.29 6.25
C ASP A 78 -1.45 5.83 5.30
N THR A 79 -0.28 6.43 5.42
CA THR A 79 0.93 5.98 4.72
C THR A 79 1.28 4.56 5.12
N TRP A 80 1.75 3.78 4.15
CA TRP A 80 2.21 2.43 4.39
C TRP A 80 3.74 2.39 4.42
N THR A 81 4.30 1.67 5.40
CA THR A 81 5.73 1.61 5.62
C THR A 81 6.26 0.19 5.45
N ALA A 82 7.43 0.08 4.81
CA ALA A 82 8.16 -1.16 4.69
C ALA A 82 9.65 -0.94 5.00
N THR A 83 10.26 -1.89 5.73
CA THR A 83 11.69 -1.85 6.05
C THR A 83 12.41 -2.89 5.22
N PHE A 84 13.49 -2.48 4.58
CA PHE A 84 14.34 -3.29 3.73
C PHE A 84 15.72 -3.46 4.34
N VAL A 85 16.30 -4.64 4.10
CA VAL A 85 17.70 -4.92 4.37
C VAL A 85 18.51 -4.53 3.14
N ASN A 86 19.60 -3.81 3.33
CA ASN A 86 20.50 -3.47 2.23
C ASN A 86 21.29 -4.70 1.79
N ASP A 87 21.36 -4.90 0.48
CA ASP A 87 22.33 -5.78 -0.15
C ASP A 87 23.69 -5.09 -0.33
N GLU A 88 24.72 -5.83 -0.70
CA GLU A 88 26.09 -5.32 -0.87
C GLU A 88 26.15 -4.16 -1.89
N ASP A 89 25.34 -4.22 -2.94
CA ASP A 89 25.28 -3.23 -4.02
C ASP A 89 24.29 -2.09 -3.76
N MET A 90 23.54 -2.12 -2.64
CA MET A 90 22.47 -1.17 -2.30
C MET A 90 21.43 -0.97 -3.42
N ARG A 91 21.17 -2.00 -4.22
CA ARG A 91 20.33 -1.91 -5.43
C ARG A 91 18.91 -1.47 -5.13
N ILE A 92 18.31 -1.97 -4.04
CA ILE A 92 16.92 -1.63 -3.67
C ILE A 92 16.83 -0.14 -3.34
N ARG A 93 17.81 0.37 -2.57
CA ARG A 93 17.84 1.79 -2.23
C ARG A 93 18.03 2.65 -3.46
N ALA A 94 18.99 2.32 -4.31
CA ALA A 94 19.22 3.01 -5.58
C ALA A 94 17.99 3.02 -6.48
N PHE A 95 17.26 1.92 -6.52
CA PHE A 95 16.01 1.80 -7.26
C PHE A 95 14.90 2.72 -6.71
N MET A 96 14.75 2.79 -5.38
CA MET A 96 13.78 3.68 -4.75
C MET A 96 14.14 5.16 -4.96
N GLU A 97 15.44 5.49 -4.92
CA GLU A 97 15.95 6.84 -5.20
C GLU A 97 15.73 7.22 -6.67
N GLU A 98 15.97 6.30 -7.63
CA GLU A 98 15.67 6.49 -9.06
C GLU A 98 14.16 6.74 -9.25
N TRP A 99 13.31 5.95 -8.62
CA TRP A 99 11.86 6.14 -8.72
C TRP A 99 11.41 7.53 -8.24
N MET A 100 11.90 7.96 -7.08
CA MET A 100 11.62 9.31 -6.59
C MET A 100 12.19 10.39 -7.53
N GLY A 101 13.37 10.15 -8.11
CA GLY A 101 14.01 11.06 -9.05
C GLY A 101 13.24 11.21 -10.38
N GLU A 102 12.61 10.14 -10.86
CA GLU A 102 11.75 10.15 -12.05
C GLU A 102 10.41 10.87 -11.80
N ILE A 103 9.88 10.77 -10.57
CA ILE A 103 8.70 11.55 -10.17
C ILE A 103 9.04 13.04 -10.12
N ASN A 104 10.17 13.38 -9.49
CA ASN A 104 10.64 14.76 -9.41
C ASN A 104 12.16 14.83 -9.31
N SER A 105 12.82 15.32 -10.35
CA SER A 105 14.28 15.37 -10.42
C SER A 105 14.86 16.38 -9.43
N HIS A 106 15.92 15.99 -8.71
CA HIS A 106 16.55 16.78 -7.65
C HIS A 106 17.06 18.16 -8.11
N ALA A 107 17.69 18.24 -9.26
CA ALA A 107 18.33 19.47 -9.74
C ALA A 107 17.42 20.30 -10.65
N GLY A 108 16.60 19.65 -11.48
CA GLY A 108 15.83 20.33 -12.52
C GLY A 108 14.38 20.65 -12.14
N ASN A 109 13.90 20.08 -11.03
CA ASN A 109 12.49 20.09 -10.63
C ASN A 109 11.54 19.73 -11.79
N LYS A 110 11.96 18.76 -12.59
CA LYS A 110 11.23 18.24 -13.74
C LYS A 110 10.74 16.85 -13.41
N SER A 111 9.52 16.56 -13.82
CA SER A 111 8.95 15.22 -13.74
C SER A 111 9.11 14.53 -15.09
N ALA A 112 9.68 13.35 -15.10
CA ALA A 112 9.73 12.49 -16.27
C ALA A 112 8.45 11.64 -16.38
N LEU A 113 7.87 11.28 -15.24
CA LEU A 113 6.63 10.52 -15.14
C LEU A 113 5.48 11.43 -14.72
N PHE A 114 4.74 11.93 -15.69
CA PHE A 114 3.66 12.90 -15.44
C PHE A 114 2.33 12.28 -15.04
N THR A 115 2.06 11.08 -15.52
CA THR A 115 0.73 10.50 -15.38
C THR A 115 0.61 9.72 -14.10
N PRO A 116 -0.39 10.01 -13.25
CA PRO A 116 -0.71 9.20 -12.09
C PRO A 116 -1.43 7.92 -12.54
N GLU A 117 -0.79 7.16 -13.41
CA GLU A 117 -1.31 5.91 -13.93
C GLU A 117 -0.42 4.76 -13.49
N THR A 118 -1.01 3.57 -13.44
CA THR A 118 -0.32 2.29 -13.23
C THR A 118 0.03 1.61 -14.56
N SER A 119 -0.38 2.20 -15.69
CA SER A 119 0.04 1.76 -17.02
C SER A 119 1.52 2.10 -17.22
N GLY A 120 2.23 1.32 -18.02
CA GLY A 120 3.69 1.33 -18.16
C GLY A 120 4.41 2.67 -18.37
N GLN A 121 3.72 3.80 -18.32
CA GLN A 121 4.27 5.16 -18.40
C GLN A 121 3.92 6.03 -17.16
N GLY A 122 3.18 5.51 -16.21
CA GLY A 122 2.83 6.21 -14.99
C GLY A 122 3.86 6.01 -13.87
N TYR A 123 3.77 6.82 -12.81
CA TYR A 123 4.65 6.71 -11.64
C TYR A 123 4.06 5.88 -10.50
N MET A 124 2.80 5.55 -10.57
CA MET A 124 2.12 4.78 -9.53
C MET A 124 2.31 3.28 -9.71
N ALA A 125 2.48 2.58 -8.61
CA ALA A 125 2.62 1.14 -8.55
C ALA A 125 1.48 0.49 -7.77
N HIS A 126 1.35 -0.82 -7.88
CA HIS A 126 0.53 -1.64 -7.01
C HIS A 126 1.42 -2.48 -6.10
N LEU A 127 1.03 -2.57 -4.85
CA LEU A 127 1.72 -3.39 -3.86
C LEU A 127 0.77 -4.47 -3.34
N LEU A 128 1.28 -5.68 -3.21
CA LEU A 128 0.54 -6.83 -2.68
C LEU A 128 1.20 -7.29 -1.39
N VAL A 129 0.45 -7.31 -0.30
CA VAL A 129 0.90 -7.86 0.99
C VAL A 129 0.11 -9.12 1.27
N LYS A 130 0.79 -10.26 1.30
CA LYS A 130 0.19 -11.57 1.52
C LYS A 130 0.59 -12.09 2.89
N GLN A 131 -0.40 -12.47 3.67
CA GLN A 131 -0.20 -13.21 4.90
C GLN A 131 -0.30 -14.71 4.60
N LEU A 132 0.73 -15.46 4.95
CA LEU A 132 0.83 -16.88 4.65
C LEU A 132 0.46 -17.76 5.86
N GLU A 133 0.01 -18.97 5.56
CA GLU A 133 -0.14 -20.04 6.54
C GLU A 133 1.23 -20.69 6.86
N LYS A 134 1.37 -21.31 8.03
CA LYS A 134 2.64 -21.89 8.49
C LYS A 134 3.21 -22.96 7.54
N ASP A 135 2.35 -23.70 6.88
CA ASP A 135 2.74 -24.82 6.01
C ASP A 135 2.81 -24.41 4.52
N ALA A 136 2.76 -23.09 4.25
CA ALA A 136 2.83 -22.55 2.89
C ALA A 136 4.27 -22.62 2.35
N THR A 137 4.46 -23.34 1.26
CA THR A 137 5.57 -23.14 0.32
C THR A 137 5.27 -21.89 -0.53
N ASP A 138 6.23 -21.36 -1.28
CA ASP A 138 6.19 -20.05 -2.00
C ASP A 138 4.91 -19.70 -2.78
N ASN A 139 4.07 -20.68 -3.10
CA ASN A 139 2.72 -20.54 -3.65
C ASN A 139 1.64 -21.15 -2.74
N GLY A 140 1.96 -21.33 -1.46
CA GLY A 140 1.10 -22.00 -0.51
C GLY A 140 -0.11 -21.21 -0.07
N SER A 141 -0.89 -21.77 0.85
CA SER A 141 -2.12 -21.19 1.37
C SER A 141 -1.97 -19.75 1.83
N VAL A 142 -2.46 -18.82 1.04
CA VAL A 142 -2.58 -17.40 1.43
C VAL A 142 -3.79 -17.29 2.36
N VAL A 143 -3.55 -16.88 3.60
CA VAL A 143 -4.62 -16.63 4.58
C VAL A 143 -5.40 -15.39 4.18
N ARG A 144 -4.69 -14.35 3.79
CA ARG A 144 -5.28 -13.10 3.36
C ARG A 144 -4.31 -12.31 2.52
N GLU A 145 -4.84 -11.65 1.48
CA GLU A 145 -4.12 -10.77 0.59
C GLU A 145 -4.64 -9.36 0.71
N TYR A 146 -3.74 -8.40 0.76
CA TYR A 146 -4.04 -6.98 0.73
C TYR A 146 -3.39 -6.37 -0.50
N LYS A 147 -4.20 -5.80 -1.38
CA LYS A 147 -3.72 -5.04 -2.53
C LYS A 147 -3.83 -3.55 -2.25
N LEU A 148 -2.69 -2.87 -2.30
CA LEU A 148 -2.56 -1.43 -2.14
C LEU A 148 -2.51 -0.80 -3.53
N TRP A 149 -3.39 0.16 -3.76
CA TRP A 149 -3.59 0.76 -5.08
C TRP A 149 -2.98 2.15 -5.15
N HIS A 150 -2.37 2.45 -6.31
CA HIS A 150 -1.81 3.75 -6.64
C HIS A 150 -0.78 4.23 -5.60
N CYS A 151 0.21 3.37 -5.35
CA CYS A 151 1.26 3.64 -4.39
C CYS A 151 2.44 4.32 -5.07
N PHE A 152 3.08 5.24 -4.34
CA PHE A 152 4.35 5.84 -4.72
C PHE A 152 5.16 6.18 -3.46
N PRO A 153 6.50 6.15 -3.53
CA PRO A 153 7.34 6.46 -2.38
C PRO A 153 7.32 7.96 -2.08
N THR A 154 7.20 8.29 -0.80
CA THR A 154 7.20 9.67 -0.30
C THR A 154 8.43 9.98 0.54
N ASN A 155 8.97 8.96 1.21
CA ASN A 155 10.13 9.13 2.08
C ASN A 155 11.00 7.87 2.06
N ILE A 156 12.31 8.06 2.01
CA ILE A 156 13.32 7.02 2.22
C ILE A 156 14.12 7.46 3.45
N SER A 157 14.15 6.62 4.47
CA SER A 157 14.85 6.96 5.71
C SER A 157 16.36 7.09 5.50
N GLN A 158 16.99 7.92 6.32
CA GLN A 158 18.44 7.97 6.40
C GLN A 158 19.01 6.65 6.97
N ILE A 159 20.26 6.38 6.64
CA ILE A 159 21.05 5.30 7.22
C ILE A 159 22.20 5.94 7.97
N ASP A 160 22.30 5.67 9.26
CA ASP A 160 23.39 6.14 10.07
C ASP A 160 24.64 5.28 9.84
N LEU A 161 25.77 5.90 9.52
CA LEU A 161 27.05 5.23 9.30
C LEU A 161 27.98 5.54 10.47
N ALA A 162 28.44 4.50 11.14
CA ALA A 162 29.35 4.63 12.27
C ALA A 162 30.46 3.55 12.22
N TYR A 163 31.69 3.91 12.51
CA TYR A 163 32.84 2.99 12.48
C TYR A 163 32.81 1.90 13.56
N ASP A 164 32.03 2.12 14.61
CA ASP A 164 31.85 1.23 15.74
C ASP A 164 30.67 0.26 15.59
N SER A 165 29.90 0.40 14.52
CA SER A 165 28.78 -0.50 14.19
C SER A 165 29.27 -1.75 13.48
N ASN A 166 29.89 -2.65 14.23
CA ASN A 166 30.37 -3.92 13.73
C ASN A 166 29.25 -4.97 13.81
N ASP A 167 29.28 -5.96 12.91
CA ASP A 167 28.37 -7.10 12.88
C ASP A 167 26.86 -6.76 12.73
N GLN A 168 26.55 -5.64 12.10
CA GLN A 168 25.18 -5.22 11.82
C GLN A 168 24.98 -4.99 10.33
N VAL A 169 23.89 -5.51 9.82
CA VAL A 169 23.46 -5.23 8.44
C VAL A 169 22.65 -3.93 8.44
N SER A 170 22.94 -3.05 7.50
CA SER A 170 22.21 -1.78 7.40
C SER A 170 20.79 -2.00 6.88
N GLU A 171 19.86 -1.23 7.41
CA GLU A 171 18.44 -1.28 7.08
C GLU A 171 17.94 0.14 6.80
N PHE A 172 16.92 0.22 5.97
CA PHE A 172 16.23 1.49 5.73
C PHE A 172 14.72 1.26 5.58
N THR A 173 13.96 2.29 5.87
CA THR A 173 12.50 2.27 5.78
C THR A 173 12.05 3.17 4.65
N VAL A 174 11.09 2.70 3.88
CA VAL A 174 10.43 3.48 2.83
C VAL A 174 8.97 3.68 3.22
N GLU A 175 8.51 4.91 3.11
CA GLU A 175 7.10 5.27 3.28
C GLU A 175 6.46 5.45 1.92
N PHE A 176 5.33 4.78 1.75
CA PHE A 176 4.53 4.85 0.53
C PHE A 176 3.19 5.52 0.83
N GLN A 177 2.84 6.49 0.01
CA GLN A 177 1.48 7.00 -0.03
C GLN A 177 0.64 6.11 -0.92
N LEU A 178 -0.59 5.83 -0.51
CA LEU A 178 -1.55 5.02 -1.26
C LEU A 178 -2.89 5.75 -1.39
N SER A 179 -3.63 5.45 -2.43
CA SER A 179 -4.98 6.00 -2.60
C SER A 179 -6.02 5.22 -1.80
N TYR A 180 -5.97 3.91 -1.86
CA TYR A 180 -6.83 3.00 -1.11
C TYR A 180 -6.26 1.59 -1.15
N TRP A 181 -6.82 0.70 -0.35
CA TRP A 181 -6.47 -0.71 -0.39
C TRP A 181 -7.72 -1.59 -0.39
N THR A 182 -7.57 -2.79 -0.94
CA THR A 182 -8.57 -3.84 -0.92
C THR A 182 -8.01 -5.07 -0.25
N ALA A 183 -8.85 -5.81 0.47
CA ALA A 183 -8.46 -7.07 1.08
C ALA A 183 -9.29 -8.20 0.49
N ASP A 184 -8.60 -9.22 0.00
CA ASP A 184 -9.22 -10.43 -0.49
C ASP A 184 -9.35 -11.45 0.64
N ALA A 185 -10.56 -11.92 0.82
CA ALA A 185 -10.85 -12.98 1.79
C ALA A 185 -10.95 -14.35 1.08
N GLY A 186 -9.91 -14.72 0.30
CA GLY A 186 -9.91 -15.98 -0.45
C GLY A 186 -10.26 -15.83 -1.94
N PRO A 187 -10.35 -16.90 -2.71
CA PRO A 187 -10.26 -16.92 -4.18
C PRO A 187 -11.42 -16.30 -4.98
N ALA A 188 -12.13 -15.34 -4.43
CA ALA A 188 -13.24 -14.67 -5.11
C ALA A 188 -13.27 -13.18 -4.79
N ALA A 189 -12.27 -12.41 -5.23
CA ALA A 189 -12.29 -10.98 -5.05
C ALA A 189 -11.94 -10.23 -6.33
N GLU A 190 -12.52 -9.06 -6.39
CA GLU A 190 -12.54 -8.18 -7.55
C GLU A 190 -11.14 -7.85 -8.06
N THR A 191 -10.80 -8.37 -9.22
CA THR A 191 -9.53 -8.11 -9.93
C THR A 191 -9.54 -6.77 -10.66
N SER A 192 -10.57 -5.96 -10.50
CA SER A 192 -10.69 -4.68 -11.18
C SER A 192 -10.79 -3.55 -10.17
N PRO A 193 -10.03 -2.46 -10.36
CA PRO A 193 -10.27 -1.25 -9.59
C PRO A 193 -11.72 -0.80 -9.83
N PRO A 194 -12.42 -0.31 -8.81
CA PRO A 194 -13.74 0.24 -9.00
C PRO A 194 -13.64 1.33 -10.08
N SER A 195 -14.43 1.21 -11.13
CA SER A 195 -14.51 2.25 -12.15
C SER A 195 -14.85 3.54 -11.45
N ILE A 196 -13.90 4.47 -11.39
CA ILE A 196 -14.17 5.83 -10.94
C ILE A 196 -15.13 6.38 -11.98
N CYS A 197 -16.41 6.35 -11.66
CA CYS A 197 -17.43 6.99 -12.43
C CYS A 197 -17.15 8.49 -12.38
N LEU A 198 -16.41 9.00 -13.33
CA LEU A 198 -16.36 10.42 -13.61
C LEU A 198 -17.76 10.79 -14.10
N LEU A 199 -18.65 11.00 -13.16
CA LEU A 199 -19.94 11.62 -13.43
C LEU A 199 -19.68 13.10 -13.72
N TYR A 200 -19.07 13.37 -14.88
CA TYR A 200 -19.09 14.69 -15.44
C TYR A 200 -20.51 14.88 -15.98
N THR A 201 -21.37 15.44 -15.18
CA THR A 201 -22.68 15.89 -15.63
C THR A 201 -22.45 16.94 -16.71
N SER A 202 -22.86 16.64 -17.93
CA SER A 202 -22.94 17.61 -19.00
C SER A 202 -23.67 18.89 -18.50
N PRO A 203 -23.20 20.08 -18.88
CA PRO A 203 -23.84 21.32 -18.46
C PRO A 203 -25.33 21.28 -18.79
N SER A 204 -26.11 21.67 -17.81
CA SER A 204 -27.56 21.71 -17.88
C SER A 204 -28.03 22.49 -19.12
N PRO A 205 -29.08 22.04 -19.84
CA PRO A 205 -29.60 22.74 -21.03
C PRO A 205 -30.19 24.13 -20.76
N ARG A 206 -30.03 24.70 -19.58
CA ARG A 206 -30.54 26.03 -19.21
C ARG A 206 -29.66 27.21 -19.62
N ASP A 207 -28.44 26.96 -20.09
CA ASP A 207 -27.53 28.05 -20.48
C ASP A 207 -27.53 28.38 -21.97
N VAL A 208 -28.50 27.88 -22.74
CA VAL A 208 -28.59 28.12 -24.21
C VAL A 208 -29.73 29.04 -24.59
N THR A 209 -30.21 29.87 -23.70
CA THR A 209 -31.21 30.91 -24.11
C THR A 209 -30.85 32.26 -23.54
N LEU A 210 -29.89 32.93 -24.15
CA LEU A 210 -29.83 34.43 -24.19
C LEU A 210 -28.76 34.87 -25.21
N SER A 211 -29.05 34.66 -26.49
CA SER A 211 -28.40 35.40 -27.56
C SER A 211 -29.37 35.51 -28.74
N ARG A 212 -30.36 36.39 -28.57
CA ARG A 212 -31.07 37.00 -29.65
C ARG A 212 -31.67 38.32 -29.12
N MET A 213 -30.94 39.36 -29.33
CA MET A 213 -31.34 40.67 -29.86
C MET A 213 -30.16 41.60 -29.85
#